data_1180e65621fc8c620fc0d77103ff199f
#
_entry.id   1180e65621fc8c620fc0d77103ff199f
#
_cell.length_a   1.000
_cell.length_b   1.000
_cell.length_c   1.000
_cell.angle_alpha   90.00
_cell.angle_beta   90.00
_cell.angle_gamma   90.00
#
_symmetry.space_group_name_H-M   'P 1'
#
loop_
_entity.id
_entity.type
_entity.pdbx_description
1 polymer ?
#
loop_
_entity_poly.entity_id
_entity_poly.type
_entity_poly.pdbx_seq_one_letter_code
_entity_poly.pdbx_strand_id
1 'polypeptide(L)'
;DPRVLHVERKVGAATLRLSGFAVSDDADQIDLFVSIYGGLDKVEPIPDAEIKTAAEQSVRFLAKAVEGRLTTAIDPSDDAYEFVLTIQDCYPELEQIRVYILTDRQAKSKSFKPRDVSGKSVRLEVMDIERLYRHWAEGKPRDELVVNFEEVCGAPLPCVYVPGENDDYDYALTAIPGAALRLIYERYGARLLEANVRSF
;
A
#
# COMPACT_ATOMS: atom_id res chain seq x y z
N ASP A 1 12.42 1.94 -1.76
CA ASP A 1 12.37 1.14 -0.52
C ASP A 1 11.78 1.95 0.64
N PRO A 2 10.96 1.34 1.53
CA PRO A 2 10.43 2.01 2.71
C PRO A 2 11.54 2.46 3.66
N ARG A 3 11.40 3.68 4.19
CA ARG A 3 12.29 4.25 5.22
C ARG A 3 11.48 4.56 6.46
N VAL A 4 12.04 4.25 7.62
CA VAL A 4 11.45 4.63 8.91
C VAL A 4 11.74 6.11 9.16
N LEU A 5 10.70 6.85 9.52
CA LEU A 5 10.80 8.26 9.88
C LEU A 5 9.72 8.58 10.91
N HIS A 6 10.11 8.78 12.15
CA HIS A 6 9.16 9.07 13.20
C HIS A 6 8.96 10.57 13.39
N VAL A 7 7.76 11.03 13.09
CA VAL A 7 7.33 12.41 13.30
C VAL A 7 6.07 12.40 14.15
N GLU A 8 6.13 13.01 15.33
CA GLU A 8 4.96 13.33 16.15
C GLU A 8 5.14 14.69 16.77
N ARG A 9 4.54 15.71 16.16
CA ARG A 9 4.71 17.10 16.61
C ARG A 9 3.52 17.98 16.27
N LYS A 10 3.42 19.11 16.99
CA LYS A 10 2.48 20.19 16.68
C LYS A 10 3.16 21.27 15.87
N VAL A 11 2.51 21.71 14.78
CA VAL A 11 2.92 22.86 14.00
C VAL A 11 1.72 23.79 13.88
N GLY A 12 1.74 24.88 14.62
CA GLY A 12 0.57 25.70 14.87
C GLY A 12 -0.51 24.91 15.63
N ALA A 13 -1.74 24.94 15.15
CA ALA A 13 -2.85 24.18 15.73
C ALA A 13 -2.93 22.71 15.26
N ALA A 14 -2.09 22.31 14.30
CA ALA A 14 -2.16 20.99 13.69
C ALA A 14 -1.19 20.01 14.37
N THR A 15 -1.69 18.84 14.75
CA THR A 15 -0.86 17.69 15.09
C THR A 15 -0.51 16.95 13.80
N LEU A 16 0.79 16.68 13.63
CA LEU A 16 1.37 15.94 12.48
C LEU A 16 1.90 14.62 13.00
N ARG A 17 1.70 13.56 12.21
CA ARG A 17 2.20 12.23 12.55
C ARG A 17 2.62 11.48 11.30
N LEU A 18 3.80 10.84 11.36
CA LEU A 18 4.34 9.96 10.34
C LEU A 18 5.18 8.90 11.04
N SER A 19 5.17 7.67 10.52
CA SER A 19 6.00 6.57 11.03
C SER A 19 7.02 6.09 9.99
N GLY A 20 6.86 6.49 8.74
CA GLY A 20 7.75 6.16 7.65
C GLY A 20 7.22 6.64 6.31
N PHE A 21 8.01 6.44 5.28
CA PHE A 21 7.66 6.80 3.91
C PHE A 21 8.37 5.89 2.90
N ALA A 22 7.88 5.89 1.67
CA ALA A 22 8.58 5.37 0.51
C ALA A 22 8.34 6.30 -0.68
N VAL A 23 9.37 6.47 -1.50
CA VAL A 23 9.30 7.17 -2.79
C VAL A 23 9.74 6.19 -3.86
N SER A 24 9.04 6.15 -4.99
CA SER A 24 9.43 5.36 -6.16
C SER A 24 10.74 5.88 -6.77
N ASP A 25 11.44 5.03 -7.51
CA ASP A 25 12.71 5.41 -8.13
C ASP A 25 12.52 6.53 -9.17
N ASP A 26 11.37 6.54 -9.86
CA ASP A 26 10.99 7.57 -10.84
C ASP A 26 10.37 8.82 -10.20
N ALA A 27 10.25 8.86 -8.86
CA ALA A 27 9.64 9.93 -8.07
C ALA A 27 8.20 10.31 -8.49
N ASP A 28 7.47 9.37 -9.09
CA ASP A 28 6.07 9.51 -9.51
C ASP A 28 5.07 9.06 -8.44
N GLN A 29 5.55 8.33 -7.42
CA GLN A 29 4.73 7.80 -6.33
C GLN A 29 5.34 8.08 -4.97
N ILE A 30 4.49 8.46 -4.01
CA ILE A 30 4.83 8.60 -2.61
C ILE A 30 3.86 7.82 -1.73
N ASP A 31 4.42 7.01 -0.82
CA ASP A 31 3.69 6.28 0.20
C ASP A 31 4.08 6.81 1.57
N LEU A 32 3.10 7.22 2.35
CA LEU A 32 3.26 7.66 3.73
C LEU A 32 2.71 6.59 4.66
N PHE A 33 3.46 6.26 5.69
CA PHE A 33 3.05 5.26 6.69
C PHE A 33 2.79 5.92 8.02
N VAL A 34 1.67 5.58 8.65
CA VAL A 34 1.35 5.96 10.03
C VAL A 34 0.94 4.71 10.79
N SER A 35 1.62 4.41 11.89
CA SER A 35 1.35 3.23 12.70
C SER A 35 0.49 3.57 13.91
N ILE A 36 -0.50 2.70 14.20
CA ILE A 36 -1.31 2.72 15.41
C ILE A 36 -1.11 1.37 16.08
N TYR A 37 -0.17 1.33 17.04
CA TYR A 37 0.19 0.12 17.74
C TYR A 37 -0.52 0.06 19.09
N GLY A 38 -1.27 -1.01 19.35
CA GLY A 38 -1.98 -1.27 20.59
C GLY A 38 -1.20 -2.11 21.59
N GLY A 39 -0.30 -2.96 21.12
CA GLY A 39 0.50 -3.86 21.94
C GLY A 39 -0.34 -4.85 22.75
N LEU A 40 -1.47 -5.31 22.20
CA LEU A 40 -2.43 -6.14 22.90
C LEU A 40 -2.11 -7.63 22.69
N ASP A 41 -2.30 -8.44 23.73
CA ASP A 41 -2.12 -9.91 23.65
C ASP A 41 -3.19 -10.60 22.79
N LYS A 42 -4.29 -9.91 22.51
CA LYS A 42 -5.39 -10.39 21.67
C LYS A 42 -5.74 -9.36 20.61
N VAL A 43 -6.14 -9.84 19.45
CA VAL A 43 -6.62 -8.98 18.37
C VAL A 43 -7.95 -8.36 18.79
N GLU A 44 -7.95 -7.03 18.89
CA GLU A 44 -9.14 -6.24 19.21
C GLU A 44 -9.53 -5.33 18.04
N PRO A 45 -10.80 -4.91 17.95
CA PRO A 45 -11.21 -3.97 16.93
C PRO A 45 -10.63 -2.58 17.18
N ILE A 46 -10.29 -1.87 16.10
CA ILE A 46 -9.92 -0.46 16.14
C ILE A 46 -11.08 0.40 15.62
N PRO A 47 -11.47 1.48 16.34
CA PRO A 47 -12.49 2.40 15.87
C PRO A 47 -12.06 3.16 14.60
N ASP A 48 -12.97 3.28 13.62
CA ASP A 48 -12.74 4.07 12.40
C ASP A 48 -12.34 5.53 12.69
N ALA A 49 -12.81 6.10 13.81
CA ALA A 49 -12.46 7.46 14.22
C ALA A 49 -10.97 7.61 14.56
N GLU A 50 -10.38 6.61 15.21
CA GLU A 50 -8.96 6.58 15.55
C GLU A 50 -8.11 6.47 14.28
N ILE A 51 -8.49 5.58 13.36
CA ILE A 51 -7.84 5.42 12.06
C ILE A 51 -7.88 6.72 11.26
N LYS A 52 -9.06 7.34 11.17
CA LYS A 52 -9.24 8.62 10.47
C LYS A 52 -8.39 9.74 11.07
N THR A 53 -8.28 9.79 12.40
CA THR A 53 -7.46 10.79 13.08
C THR A 53 -5.99 10.63 12.69
N ALA A 54 -5.45 9.43 12.72
CA ALA A 54 -4.07 9.17 12.32
C ALA A 54 -3.83 9.49 10.84
N ALA A 55 -4.76 9.08 9.95
CA ALA A 55 -4.69 9.41 8.53
C ALA A 55 -4.67 10.93 8.30
N GLU A 56 -5.56 11.68 8.95
CA GLU A 56 -5.62 13.15 8.84
C GLU A 56 -4.34 13.83 9.35
N GLN A 57 -3.69 13.29 10.38
CA GLN A 57 -2.42 13.80 10.87
C GLN A 57 -1.30 13.64 9.84
N SER A 58 -1.29 12.52 9.12
CA SER A 58 -0.34 12.25 8.03
C SER A 58 -0.63 13.10 6.79
N VAL A 59 -1.91 13.24 6.42
CA VAL A 59 -2.32 14.14 5.31
C VAL A 59 -1.93 15.59 5.60
N ARG A 60 -2.09 16.05 6.85
CA ARG A 60 -1.66 17.41 7.26
C ARG A 60 -0.15 17.60 7.20
N PHE A 61 0.63 16.54 7.50
CA PHE A 61 2.08 16.58 7.31
C PHE A 61 2.39 16.85 5.83
N LEU A 62 1.82 16.06 4.92
CA LEU A 62 2.00 16.25 3.48
C LEU A 62 1.60 17.66 3.03
N ALA A 63 0.40 18.12 3.41
CA ALA A 63 -0.08 19.43 3.03
C ALA A 63 0.87 20.56 3.47
N LYS A 64 1.34 20.50 4.72
CA LYS A 64 2.28 21.51 5.25
C LYS A 64 3.68 21.41 4.62
N ALA A 65 4.12 20.21 4.22
CA ALA A 65 5.36 20.04 3.45
C ALA A 65 5.25 20.72 2.08
N VAL A 66 4.18 20.41 1.35
CA VAL A 66 3.90 20.98 0.02
C VAL A 66 3.74 22.52 0.08
N GLU A 67 3.09 23.05 1.12
CA GLU A 67 2.93 24.49 1.33
C GLU A 67 4.24 25.21 1.75
N GLY A 68 5.36 24.50 1.93
CA GLY A 68 6.62 25.07 2.39
C GLY A 68 6.64 25.49 3.88
N ARG A 69 5.59 25.17 4.64
CA ARG A 69 5.50 25.55 6.05
C ARG A 69 6.38 24.73 6.97
N LEU A 70 6.75 23.52 6.55
CA LEU A 70 7.60 22.66 7.37
C LEU A 70 9.08 23.01 7.27
N THR A 71 9.55 23.51 6.16
CA THR A 71 10.95 23.95 6.00
C THR A 71 11.31 25.12 6.94
N THR A 72 10.32 25.90 7.37
CA THR A 72 10.52 26.97 8.35
C THR A 72 10.23 26.54 9.78
N ALA A 73 9.54 25.42 9.98
CA ALA A 73 9.10 24.93 11.29
C ALA A 73 9.94 23.75 11.83
N ILE A 74 10.75 23.13 10.98
CA ILE A 74 11.61 21.99 11.32
C ILE A 74 13.07 22.44 11.21
N ASP A 75 13.87 22.03 12.21
CA ASP A 75 15.31 22.28 12.18
C ASP A 75 15.97 21.50 11.03
N PRO A 76 16.90 22.09 10.26
CA PRO A 76 17.61 21.37 9.20
C PRO A 76 18.37 20.12 9.64
N SER A 77 18.67 19.98 10.93
CA SER A 77 19.28 18.77 11.51
C SER A 77 18.26 17.66 11.85
N ASP A 78 16.98 17.92 11.69
CA ASP A 78 15.91 16.93 11.95
C ASP A 78 15.81 15.95 10.79
N ASP A 79 15.70 14.65 11.07
CA ASP A 79 15.61 13.59 10.07
C ASP A 79 14.43 13.80 9.08
N ALA A 80 13.39 14.52 9.51
CA ALA A 80 12.25 14.83 8.66
C ALA A 80 12.53 15.95 7.64
N TYR A 81 13.56 16.74 7.84
CA TYR A 81 13.82 17.92 6.99
C TYR A 81 14.14 17.54 5.55
N GLU A 82 15.03 16.56 5.37
CA GLU A 82 15.41 16.06 4.05
C GLU A 82 14.19 15.48 3.29
N PHE A 83 13.33 14.75 4.00
CA PHE A 83 12.11 14.22 3.41
C PHE A 83 11.11 15.32 3.02
N VAL A 84 11.01 16.40 3.81
CA VAL A 84 10.17 17.56 3.46
C VAL A 84 10.67 18.22 2.17
N LEU A 85 11.98 18.37 1.98
CA LEU A 85 12.54 18.87 0.72
C LEU A 85 12.25 17.93 -0.44
N THR A 86 12.42 16.61 -0.25
CA THR A 86 12.09 15.61 -1.26
C THR A 86 10.63 15.72 -1.70
N ILE A 87 9.68 15.89 -0.76
CA ILE A 87 8.27 16.10 -1.09
C ILE A 87 8.09 17.35 -1.97
N GLN A 88 8.72 18.47 -1.61
CA GLN A 88 8.57 19.71 -2.38
C GLN A 88 9.09 19.56 -3.80
N ASP A 89 10.19 18.89 -3.97
CA ASP A 89 10.83 18.70 -5.27
C ASP A 89 10.04 17.77 -6.18
N CYS A 90 9.56 16.61 -5.64
CA CYS A 90 8.86 15.62 -6.46
C CYS A 90 7.35 15.89 -6.60
N TYR A 91 6.74 16.71 -5.74
CA TYR A 91 5.29 16.87 -5.69
C TYR A 91 4.63 17.22 -7.02
N PRO A 92 5.19 18.10 -7.87
CA PRO A 92 4.61 18.41 -9.18
C PRO A 92 4.42 17.18 -10.07
N GLU A 93 5.38 16.26 -10.04
CA GLU A 93 5.44 15.07 -10.90
C GLU A 93 4.70 13.86 -10.32
N LEU A 94 4.30 13.89 -9.03
CA LEU A 94 3.61 12.76 -8.39
C LEU A 94 2.29 12.43 -9.10
N GLU A 95 2.15 11.20 -9.52
CA GLU A 95 0.92 10.61 -10.06
C GLU A 95 0.12 9.87 -8.98
N GLN A 96 0.83 9.28 -8.01
CA GLN A 96 0.23 8.48 -6.94
C GLN A 96 0.67 8.93 -5.56
N ILE A 97 -0.32 9.21 -4.69
CA ILE A 97 -0.07 9.54 -3.29
C ILE A 97 -0.97 8.67 -2.41
N ARG A 98 -0.36 7.91 -1.50
CA ARG A 98 -1.07 7.02 -0.59
C ARG A 98 -0.64 7.23 0.85
N VAL A 99 -1.60 7.15 1.76
CA VAL A 99 -1.35 7.06 3.21
C VAL A 99 -1.81 5.68 3.67
N TYR A 100 -0.87 4.90 4.16
CA TYR A 100 -1.13 3.60 4.78
C TYR A 100 -1.19 3.73 6.29
N ILE A 101 -2.33 3.34 6.85
CA ILE A 101 -2.51 3.24 8.29
C ILE A 101 -2.24 1.78 8.69
N LEU A 102 -1.14 1.57 9.39
CA LEU A 102 -0.70 0.26 9.86
C LEU A 102 -1.21 0.04 11.28
N THR A 103 -1.86 -1.09 11.57
CA THR A 103 -2.31 -1.41 12.93
C THR A 103 -2.25 -2.90 13.22
N ASP A 104 -1.89 -3.24 14.46
CA ASP A 104 -1.94 -4.58 15.05
C ASP A 104 -3.34 -5.00 15.48
N ARG A 105 -4.35 -4.14 15.27
CA ARG A 105 -5.75 -4.39 15.57
C ARG A 105 -6.55 -4.68 14.30
N GLN A 106 -7.78 -5.15 14.45
CA GLN A 106 -8.69 -5.47 13.34
C GLN A 106 -9.52 -4.24 12.96
N ALA A 107 -9.40 -3.79 11.72
CA ALA A 107 -10.17 -2.67 11.19
C ALA A 107 -11.43 -3.14 10.46
N LYS A 108 -12.57 -2.47 10.72
CA LYS A 108 -13.80 -2.70 9.97
C LYS A 108 -13.68 -2.15 8.54
N SER A 109 -13.22 -0.90 8.42
CA SER A 109 -13.05 -0.22 7.14
C SER A 109 -11.61 -0.39 6.64
N LYS A 110 -11.43 -0.85 5.40
CA LYS A 110 -10.10 -1.09 4.81
C LYS A 110 -9.60 0.10 3.97
N SER A 111 -10.46 1.05 3.64
CA SER A 111 -10.14 2.29 2.95
C SER A 111 -11.09 3.40 3.34
N PHE A 112 -10.71 4.64 3.11
CA PHE A 112 -11.54 5.81 3.35
C PHE A 112 -11.58 6.71 2.10
N LYS A 113 -12.54 7.63 2.09
CA LYS A 113 -12.65 8.63 1.02
C LYS A 113 -11.31 9.35 0.86
N PRO A 114 -10.77 9.45 -0.37
CA PRO A 114 -9.53 10.18 -0.64
C PRO A 114 -9.60 11.64 -0.14
N ARG A 115 -8.43 12.21 0.11
CA ARG A 115 -8.28 13.62 0.46
C ARG A 115 -7.64 14.37 -0.70
N ASP A 116 -7.98 15.63 -0.84
CA ASP A 116 -7.28 16.53 -1.74
C ASP A 116 -6.17 17.28 -0.99
N VAL A 117 -4.99 17.29 -1.57
CA VAL A 117 -3.87 18.13 -1.12
C VAL A 117 -3.35 18.87 -2.35
N SER A 118 -3.49 20.18 -2.37
CA SER A 118 -3.00 21.04 -3.47
C SER A 118 -3.33 20.52 -4.88
N GLY A 119 -4.57 20.02 -5.07
CA GLY A 119 -5.08 19.53 -6.35
C GLY A 119 -4.73 18.08 -6.69
N LYS A 120 -4.02 17.35 -5.82
CA LYS A 120 -3.73 15.93 -6.01
C LYS A 120 -4.52 15.06 -5.02
N SER A 121 -4.99 13.91 -5.50
CA SER A 121 -5.78 12.95 -4.71
C SER A 121 -4.86 12.07 -3.86
N VAL A 122 -5.08 12.07 -2.55
CA VAL A 122 -4.38 11.23 -1.58
C VAL A 122 -5.28 10.07 -1.16
N ARG A 123 -4.90 8.85 -1.49
CA ARG A 123 -5.62 7.63 -1.10
C ARG A 123 -5.31 7.26 0.35
N LEU A 124 -6.34 6.82 1.08
CA LEU A 124 -6.21 6.39 2.49
C LEU A 124 -6.54 4.90 2.58
N GLU A 125 -5.56 4.10 2.94
CA GLU A 125 -5.68 2.65 3.02
C GLU A 125 -5.28 2.12 4.40
N VAL A 126 -5.99 1.10 4.87
CA VAL A 126 -5.74 0.48 6.17
C VAL A 126 -5.10 -0.88 5.96
N MET A 127 -3.95 -1.05 6.55
CA MET A 127 -3.22 -2.32 6.66
C MET A 127 -3.34 -2.80 8.11
N ASP A 128 -4.46 -3.45 8.41
CA ASP A 128 -4.70 -4.04 9.72
C ASP A 128 -3.99 -5.39 9.88
N ILE A 129 -4.05 -5.96 11.08
CA ILE A 129 -3.34 -7.20 11.40
C ILE A 129 -3.68 -8.35 10.44
N GLU A 130 -4.93 -8.44 9.97
CA GLU A 130 -5.34 -9.49 9.04
C GLU A 130 -4.71 -9.30 7.66
N ARG A 131 -4.67 -8.06 7.14
CA ARG A 131 -4.02 -7.75 5.86
C ARG A 131 -2.51 -7.90 5.97
N LEU A 132 -1.90 -7.42 7.06
CA LEU A 132 -0.48 -7.59 7.33
C LEU A 132 -0.11 -9.07 7.44
N TYR A 133 -0.91 -9.86 8.19
CA TYR A 133 -0.69 -11.29 8.33
C TYR A 133 -0.82 -12.03 6.98
N ARG A 134 -1.85 -11.72 6.19
CA ARG A 134 -1.99 -12.30 4.84
C ARG A 134 -0.79 -11.96 3.97
N HIS A 135 -0.39 -10.70 3.97
CA HIS A 135 0.77 -10.26 3.19
C HIS A 135 2.07 -10.96 3.60
N TRP A 136 2.22 -11.21 4.89
CA TRP A 136 3.39 -11.91 5.44
C TRP A 136 3.30 -13.43 5.27
N ALA A 137 2.17 -14.05 5.59
CA ALA A 137 2.00 -15.51 5.62
C ALA A 137 1.73 -16.10 4.22
N GLU A 138 1.03 -15.36 3.36
CA GLU A 138 0.70 -15.78 2.00
C GLU A 138 1.73 -15.30 0.98
N GLY A 139 2.76 -14.54 1.42
CA GLY A 139 3.80 -13.95 0.59
C GLY A 139 3.33 -12.71 -0.16
N LYS A 140 4.27 -12.07 -0.84
CA LYS A 140 3.95 -10.97 -1.73
C LYS A 140 3.09 -11.47 -2.89
N PRO A 141 2.21 -10.66 -3.49
CA PRO A 141 1.35 -11.05 -4.61
C PRO A 141 2.10 -11.70 -5.79
N ARG A 142 3.40 -11.44 -5.90
CA ARG A 142 4.29 -11.97 -6.93
C ARG A 142 5.11 -13.20 -6.50
N ASP A 143 5.03 -13.60 -5.22
CA ASP A 143 5.79 -14.76 -4.76
C ASP A 143 5.07 -16.04 -5.21
N GLU A 144 5.52 -16.53 -6.36
CA GLU A 144 5.43 -17.88 -6.88
C GLU A 144 4.15 -18.68 -6.54
N LEU A 145 2.99 -18.14 -6.92
CA LEU A 145 1.80 -18.96 -6.99
C LEU A 145 1.96 -19.93 -8.17
N VAL A 146 2.43 -21.12 -7.90
CA VAL A 146 2.53 -22.17 -8.90
C VAL A 146 1.25 -23.01 -8.87
N VAL A 147 0.51 -22.99 -9.96
CA VAL A 147 -0.65 -23.86 -10.17
C VAL A 147 -0.25 -24.98 -11.15
N ASN A 148 -0.22 -26.20 -10.63
CA ASN A 148 -0.05 -27.37 -11.51
C ASN A 148 -1.41 -27.75 -12.13
N PHE A 149 -1.64 -27.32 -13.36
CA PHE A 149 -2.89 -27.61 -14.07
C PHE A 149 -3.10 -29.09 -14.37
N GLU A 150 -2.05 -29.87 -14.52
CA GLU A 150 -2.15 -31.30 -14.72
C GLU A 150 -2.75 -32.01 -13.51
N GLU A 151 -2.35 -31.57 -12.29
CA GLU A 151 -2.95 -32.08 -11.06
C GLU A 151 -4.42 -31.65 -10.88
N VAL A 152 -4.73 -30.40 -11.25
CA VAL A 152 -6.07 -29.84 -11.05
C VAL A 152 -7.06 -30.30 -12.12
N CYS A 153 -6.62 -30.40 -13.37
CA CYS A 153 -7.47 -30.70 -14.53
C CYS A 153 -7.38 -32.17 -14.98
N GLY A 154 -6.41 -32.93 -14.45
CA GLY A 154 -6.11 -34.31 -14.88
C GLY A 154 -5.37 -34.39 -16.23
N ALA A 155 -5.07 -33.25 -16.84
CA ALA A 155 -4.30 -33.14 -18.08
C ALA A 155 -3.73 -31.71 -18.22
N PRO A 156 -2.64 -31.53 -18.99
CA PRO A 156 -2.14 -30.21 -19.37
C PRO A 156 -3.20 -29.40 -20.11
N LEU A 157 -3.27 -28.09 -19.83
CA LEU A 157 -4.18 -27.20 -20.55
C LEU A 157 -3.63 -26.89 -21.95
N PRO A 158 -4.43 -27.04 -23.00
CA PRO A 158 -4.04 -26.56 -24.34
C PRO A 158 -3.93 -25.03 -24.29
N CYS A 159 -2.81 -24.48 -24.74
CA CYS A 159 -2.61 -23.04 -24.79
C CYS A 159 -2.01 -22.58 -26.13
N VAL A 160 -2.30 -21.35 -26.50
CA VAL A 160 -1.57 -20.61 -27.52
C VAL A 160 -0.43 -19.87 -26.84
N TYR A 161 0.79 -20.26 -27.14
CA TYR A 161 2.00 -19.67 -26.58
C TYR A 161 2.61 -18.68 -27.57
N VAL A 162 2.94 -17.50 -27.10
CA VAL A 162 3.62 -16.46 -27.86
C VAL A 162 4.85 -16.03 -27.06
N PRO A 163 6.07 -16.30 -27.57
CA PRO A 163 7.28 -15.85 -26.91
C PRO A 163 7.38 -14.33 -26.92
N GLY A 164 7.89 -13.74 -25.83
CA GLY A 164 8.15 -12.31 -25.74
C GLY A 164 9.30 -11.87 -26.65
N GLU A 165 9.25 -10.64 -27.16
CA GLU A 165 10.26 -10.14 -28.11
C GLU A 165 11.62 -9.81 -27.44
N ASN A 166 11.68 -9.62 -26.12
CA ASN A 166 12.86 -9.12 -25.41
C ASN A 166 13.27 -9.94 -24.17
N ASP A 167 12.95 -11.22 -24.10
CA ASP A 167 13.20 -12.11 -22.94
C ASP A 167 12.57 -11.65 -21.60
N ASP A 168 11.74 -10.59 -21.60
CA ASP A 168 11.16 -10.06 -20.37
C ASP A 168 9.96 -10.88 -19.88
N TYR A 169 9.12 -11.36 -20.78
CA TYR A 169 7.95 -12.20 -20.45
C TYR A 169 7.35 -12.88 -21.69
N ASP A 170 6.76 -14.05 -21.45
CA ASP A 170 6.05 -14.83 -22.44
C ASP A 170 4.53 -14.74 -22.25
N TYR A 171 3.76 -14.90 -23.30
CA TYR A 171 2.30 -14.92 -23.25
C TYR A 171 1.77 -16.34 -23.48
N ALA A 172 0.81 -16.74 -22.66
CA ALA A 172 0.06 -17.96 -22.85
C ALA A 172 -1.45 -17.66 -22.73
N LEU A 173 -2.21 -18.01 -23.76
CA LEU A 173 -3.67 -17.94 -23.78
C LEU A 173 -4.25 -19.33 -23.67
N THR A 174 -5.09 -19.56 -22.66
CA THR A 174 -5.75 -20.84 -22.44
C THR A 174 -7.17 -20.65 -21.92
N ALA A 175 -7.98 -21.70 -22.07
CA ALA A 175 -9.30 -21.79 -21.44
C ALA A 175 -9.23 -22.76 -20.26
N ILE A 176 -9.58 -22.28 -19.06
CA ILE A 176 -9.61 -23.10 -17.85
C ILE A 176 -11.06 -23.56 -17.61
N PRO A 177 -11.32 -24.89 -17.46
CA PRO A 177 -12.64 -25.37 -17.09
C PRO A 177 -13.14 -24.73 -15.78
N GLY A 178 -14.40 -24.31 -15.75
CA GLY A 178 -14.95 -23.64 -14.56
C GLY A 178 -14.85 -24.46 -13.27
N ALA A 179 -14.94 -25.78 -13.36
CA ALA A 179 -14.73 -26.68 -12.20
C ALA A 179 -13.28 -26.62 -11.70
N ALA A 180 -12.30 -26.57 -12.59
CA ALA A 180 -10.89 -26.44 -12.24
C ALA A 180 -10.60 -25.06 -11.63
N LEU A 181 -11.15 -23.99 -12.20
CA LEU A 181 -11.03 -22.64 -11.66
C LEU A 181 -11.59 -22.55 -10.23
N ARG A 182 -12.73 -23.22 -9.96
CA ARG A 182 -13.30 -23.29 -8.61
C ARG A 182 -12.35 -23.97 -7.63
N LEU A 183 -11.77 -25.12 -8.00
CA LEU A 183 -10.81 -25.84 -7.14
C LEU A 183 -9.56 -25.01 -6.86
N ILE A 184 -9.05 -24.30 -7.86
CA ILE A 184 -7.91 -23.40 -7.70
C ILE A 184 -8.28 -22.26 -6.76
N TYR A 185 -9.47 -21.67 -6.91
CA TYR A 185 -9.94 -20.61 -6.04
C TYR A 185 -10.18 -21.09 -4.59
N GLU A 186 -10.74 -22.28 -4.40
CA GLU A 186 -10.91 -22.91 -3.07
C GLU A 186 -9.54 -23.12 -2.39
N ARG A 187 -8.47 -23.43 -3.17
CA ARG A 187 -7.12 -23.68 -2.65
C ARG A 187 -6.35 -22.38 -2.36
N TYR A 188 -6.46 -21.38 -3.22
CA TYR A 188 -5.61 -20.18 -3.18
C TYR A 188 -6.37 -18.90 -2.81
N GLY A 189 -7.70 -18.94 -2.81
CA GLY A 189 -8.57 -17.83 -2.43
C GLY A 189 -8.37 -16.58 -3.27
N ALA A 190 -8.51 -15.42 -2.62
CA ALA A 190 -8.35 -14.13 -3.26
C ALA A 190 -6.95 -13.89 -3.87
N ARG A 191 -5.94 -14.62 -3.36
CA ARG A 191 -4.56 -14.55 -3.87
C ARG A 191 -4.45 -14.86 -5.37
N LEU A 192 -5.30 -15.76 -5.87
CA LEU A 192 -5.37 -16.07 -7.30
C LEU A 192 -5.67 -14.84 -8.19
N LEU A 193 -6.35 -13.85 -7.62
CA LEU A 193 -6.84 -12.67 -8.32
C LEU A 193 -6.04 -11.39 -8.01
N GLU A 194 -5.09 -11.44 -7.07
CA GLU A 194 -4.35 -10.25 -6.61
C GLU A 194 -3.49 -9.61 -7.71
N ALA A 195 -3.00 -10.40 -8.67
CA ALA A 195 -2.26 -9.89 -9.82
C ALA A 195 -3.15 -9.52 -11.02
N ASN A 196 -4.48 -9.63 -10.88
CA ASN A 196 -5.40 -9.28 -11.95
C ASN A 196 -5.56 -7.75 -12.00
N VAL A 197 -5.22 -7.14 -13.14
CA VAL A 197 -5.36 -5.69 -13.40
C VAL A 197 -6.79 -5.15 -13.19
N ARG A 198 -7.80 -6.02 -13.06
CA ARG A 198 -9.20 -5.66 -12.84
C ARG A 198 -9.69 -5.93 -11.42
N SER A 199 -8.85 -6.45 -10.53
CA SER A 199 -9.20 -6.59 -9.11
C SER A 199 -9.02 -5.24 -8.42
N PHE A 200 -10.10 -4.50 -8.32
CA PHE A 200 -10.21 -3.25 -7.57
C PHE A 200 -10.84 -3.51 -6.20
#